data_f0c611386616b4630cff0b590a1171d7
#
_entry.id   f0c611386616b4630cff0b590a1171d7
#
_cell.length_a   1.000
_cell.length_b   1.000
_cell.length_c   1.000
_cell.angle_alpha   90.00
_cell.angle_beta   90.00
_cell.angle_gamma   90.00
#
_symmetry.space_group_name_H-M   'P 1'
#
loop_
_entity.id
_entity.type
_entity.pdbx_description
1 polymer ?
#
loop_
_entity_poly.entity_id
_entity_poly.type
_entity_poly.pdbx_seq_one_letter_code
_entity_poly.pdbx_strand_id
1 'polypeptide(L)'
;MKSENNIFDVGAYDGLDGLILAIKNPNLMVHAFEANPDLIKVIKNNKNEIEKYKKIEIKNYRINNKAISDINSSLIFNIAKNPTVSSLNEFSKNIDKTWPGYREAHCTVIKKIEVEGITLEKYCIDNEIKKINYLHIDTQGSDLKVLKGLKNKLDIVDQGVLEAAVDEANSLYESNHT
;
A
#
# COMPACT_ATOMS: atom_id res chain seq x y z
N MET A 1 -19.84 -15.65 -3.86
CA MET A 1 -18.74 -16.63 -3.68
C MET A 1 -17.50 -15.84 -3.25
N LYS A 2 -16.80 -16.25 -2.18
CA LYS A 2 -15.49 -15.70 -1.86
C LYS A 2 -14.54 -16.15 -2.99
N SER A 3 -13.81 -15.23 -3.60
CA SER A 3 -12.81 -15.58 -4.62
C SER A 3 -11.69 -16.38 -3.94
N GLU A 4 -11.36 -17.56 -4.48
CA GLU A 4 -10.20 -18.32 -4.00
C GLU A 4 -8.88 -17.66 -4.41
N ASN A 5 -8.94 -16.74 -5.37
CA ASN A 5 -7.80 -16.08 -5.97
C ASN A 5 -7.86 -14.57 -5.70
N ASN A 6 -6.75 -14.02 -5.23
CA ASN A 6 -6.70 -12.62 -4.78
C ASN A 6 -5.45 -11.91 -5.32
N ILE A 7 -5.59 -10.62 -5.54
CA ILE A 7 -4.50 -9.67 -5.78
C ILE A 7 -4.49 -8.70 -4.61
N PHE A 8 -3.31 -8.43 -4.06
CA PHE A 8 -3.13 -7.42 -3.03
C PHE A 8 -2.33 -6.25 -3.59
N ASP A 9 -2.86 -5.04 -3.41
CA ASP A 9 -2.27 -3.77 -3.79
C ASP A 9 -2.07 -2.95 -2.52
N VAL A 10 -0.85 -2.96 -1.98
CA VAL A 10 -0.48 -2.39 -0.68
C VAL A 10 0.26 -1.08 -0.89
N GLY A 11 -0.35 0.03 -0.47
CA GLY A 11 0.04 1.38 -0.80
C GLY A 11 -0.68 1.87 -2.07
N ALA A 12 -2.00 1.66 -2.13
CA ALA A 12 -2.79 1.83 -3.35
C ALA A 12 -2.89 3.28 -3.86
N TYR A 13 -2.48 4.29 -3.07
CA TYR A 13 -2.47 5.70 -3.43
C TYR A 13 -3.83 6.18 -3.99
N ASP A 14 -3.92 6.44 -5.30
CA ASP A 14 -5.14 6.85 -5.99
C ASP A 14 -5.97 5.67 -6.53
N GLY A 15 -5.48 4.45 -6.38
CA GLY A 15 -6.11 3.19 -6.72
C GLY A 15 -6.12 2.83 -8.20
N LEU A 16 -5.49 3.61 -9.09
CA LEU A 16 -5.57 3.37 -10.53
C LEU A 16 -4.96 2.04 -10.94
N ASP A 17 -3.81 1.67 -10.37
CA ASP A 17 -3.15 0.39 -10.68
C ASP A 17 -3.99 -0.80 -10.25
N GLY A 18 -4.51 -0.78 -9.03
CA GLY A 18 -5.42 -1.81 -8.53
C GLY A 18 -6.72 -1.90 -9.33
N LEU A 19 -7.29 -0.77 -9.79
CA LEU A 19 -8.47 -0.75 -10.64
C LEU A 19 -8.19 -1.33 -12.02
N ILE A 20 -7.02 -1.05 -12.60
CA ILE A 20 -6.58 -1.67 -13.86
C ILE A 20 -6.44 -3.19 -13.70
N LEU A 21 -5.84 -3.62 -12.58
CA LEU A 21 -5.71 -5.06 -12.27
C LEU A 21 -7.08 -5.73 -12.12
N ALA A 22 -8.04 -5.07 -11.46
CA ALA A 22 -9.40 -5.59 -11.30
C ALA A 22 -10.13 -5.75 -12.64
N ILE A 23 -9.99 -4.78 -13.54
CA ILE A 23 -10.60 -4.82 -14.88
C ILE A 23 -9.98 -5.93 -15.73
N LYS A 24 -8.65 -6.07 -15.69
CA LYS A 24 -7.94 -7.09 -16.47
C LYS A 24 -8.14 -8.52 -15.94
N ASN A 25 -8.47 -8.66 -14.67
CA ASN A 25 -8.61 -9.96 -13.98
C ASN A 25 -9.97 -10.09 -13.30
N PRO A 26 -11.09 -10.16 -14.05
CA PRO A 26 -12.44 -10.10 -13.48
C PRO A 26 -12.78 -11.27 -12.53
N ASN A 27 -12.00 -12.35 -12.57
CA ASN A 27 -12.19 -13.53 -11.71
C ASN A 27 -11.33 -13.47 -10.43
N LEU A 28 -10.49 -12.47 -10.26
CA LEU A 28 -9.66 -12.25 -9.07
C LEU A 28 -10.23 -11.10 -8.24
N MET A 29 -10.24 -11.24 -6.91
CA MET A 29 -10.58 -10.13 -6.02
C MET A 29 -9.33 -9.27 -5.78
N VAL A 30 -9.40 -7.99 -6.06
CA VAL A 30 -8.34 -7.04 -5.74
C VAL A 30 -8.63 -6.40 -4.39
N HIS A 31 -7.68 -6.51 -3.47
CA HIS A 31 -7.70 -5.87 -2.16
C HIS A 31 -6.70 -4.72 -2.16
N ALA A 32 -7.20 -3.50 -2.29
CA ALA A 32 -6.41 -2.28 -2.20
C ALA A 32 -6.32 -1.80 -0.76
N PHE A 33 -5.11 -1.51 -0.28
CA PHE A 33 -4.85 -0.99 1.05
C PHE A 33 -4.23 0.40 0.95
N GLU A 34 -4.87 1.37 1.58
CA GLU A 34 -4.41 2.76 1.62
C GLU A 34 -4.58 3.31 3.04
N ALA A 35 -3.48 3.82 3.61
CA ALA A 35 -3.46 4.35 4.97
C ALA A 35 -4.10 5.73 5.08
N ASN A 36 -3.93 6.59 4.06
CA ASN A 36 -4.45 7.94 4.06
C ASN A 36 -5.98 7.97 3.80
N PRO A 37 -6.81 8.37 4.77
CA PRO A 37 -8.27 8.40 4.60
C PRO A 37 -8.75 9.37 3.52
N ASP A 38 -7.95 10.40 3.19
CA ASP A 38 -8.33 11.33 2.12
C ASP A 38 -8.13 10.70 0.74
N LEU A 39 -7.12 9.84 0.57
CA LEU A 39 -6.92 9.07 -0.66
C LEU A 39 -7.99 8.00 -0.87
N ILE A 40 -8.59 7.46 0.19
CA ILE A 40 -9.75 6.56 0.08
C ILE A 40 -10.90 7.21 -0.70
N LYS A 41 -11.12 8.51 -0.52
CA LYS A 41 -12.13 9.26 -1.28
C LYS A 41 -11.74 9.38 -2.75
N VAL A 42 -10.44 9.59 -3.01
CA VAL A 42 -9.89 9.65 -4.38
C VAL A 42 -10.08 8.30 -5.09
N ILE A 43 -9.71 7.20 -4.45
CA ILE A 43 -9.88 5.84 -5.00
C ILE A 43 -11.35 5.57 -5.36
N LYS A 44 -12.29 5.90 -4.46
CA LYS A 44 -13.73 5.73 -4.71
C LYS A 44 -14.21 6.56 -5.90
N ASN A 45 -13.73 7.81 -5.99
CA ASN A 45 -14.07 8.69 -7.11
C ASN A 45 -13.52 8.16 -8.44
N ASN A 46 -12.23 7.77 -8.47
CA ASN A 46 -11.60 7.19 -9.65
C ASN A 46 -12.32 5.92 -10.11
N LYS A 47 -12.71 5.05 -9.17
CA LYS A 47 -13.52 3.86 -9.48
C LYS A 47 -14.82 4.25 -10.18
N ASN A 48 -15.58 5.20 -9.62
CA ASN A 48 -16.85 5.65 -10.18
C ASN A 48 -16.70 6.27 -11.58
N GLU A 49 -15.66 7.09 -11.78
CA GLU A 49 -15.39 7.70 -13.08
C GLU A 49 -15.01 6.66 -14.15
N ILE A 50 -14.21 5.66 -13.78
CA ILE A 50 -13.84 4.56 -14.68
C ILE A 50 -15.08 3.73 -15.04
N GLU A 51 -15.90 3.35 -14.05
CA GLU A 51 -17.14 2.60 -14.28
C GLU A 51 -18.08 3.34 -15.25
N LYS A 52 -18.25 4.64 -15.03
CA LYS A 52 -19.06 5.51 -15.89
C LYS A 52 -18.49 5.61 -17.30
N TYR A 53 -17.18 5.88 -17.43
CA TYR A 53 -16.53 6.03 -18.72
C TYR A 53 -16.54 4.73 -19.54
N LYS A 54 -16.21 3.60 -18.90
CA LYS A 54 -16.16 2.30 -19.56
C LYS A 54 -17.52 1.60 -19.66
N LYS A 55 -18.55 2.13 -19.00
CA LYS A 55 -19.90 1.52 -18.89
C LYS A 55 -19.83 0.08 -18.34
N ILE A 56 -19.05 -0.12 -17.32
CA ILE A 56 -18.88 -1.40 -16.61
C ILE A 56 -19.12 -1.22 -15.12
N GLU A 57 -19.32 -2.32 -14.40
CA GLU A 57 -19.32 -2.36 -12.93
C GLU A 57 -18.11 -3.18 -12.45
N ILE A 58 -17.29 -2.59 -11.57
CA ILE A 58 -16.09 -3.26 -11.01
C ILE A 58 -16.47 -3.84 -9.64
N LYS A 59 -16.90 -5.11 -9.62
CA LYS A 59 -17.36 -5.82 -8.40
C LYS A 59 -16.22 -6.46 -7.60
N ASN A 60 -15.11 -6.69 -8.24
CA ASN A 60 -13.95 -7.41 -7.71
C ASN A 60 -12.85 -6.47 -7.19
N TYR A 61 -13.22 -5.34 -6.60
CA TYR A 61 -12.28 -4.37 -6.02
C TYR A 61 -12.74 -3.96 -4.63
N ARG A 62 -11.94 -4.28 -3.63
CA ARG A 62 -12.20 -3.96 -2.21
C ARG A 62 -11.20 -2.93 -1.71
N ILE A 63 -11.69 -1.82 -1.18
CA ILE A 63 -10.90 -0.74 -0.62
C ILE A 63 -10.81 -0.94 0.90
N ASN A 64 -9.59 -0.93 1.44
CA ASN A 64 -9.31 -1.07 2.86
C ASN A 64 -8.53 0.16 3.34
N ASN A 65 -9.11 0.97 4.23
CA ASN A 65 -8.41 2.08 4.85
C ASN A 65 -7.60 1.56 6.05
N LYS A 66 -6.44 1.00 5.77
CA LYS A 66 -5.52 0.41 6.74
C LYS A 66 -4.09 0.57 6.28
N ALA A 67 -3.18 0.79 7.23
CA ALA A 67 -1.75 0.66 7.01
C ALA A 67 -1.34 -0.80 7.18
N ILE A 68 -0.66 -1.37 6.19
CA ILE A 68 -0.11 -2.72 6.31
C ILE A 68 1.31 -2.64 6.89
N SER A 69 1.57 -3.44 7.92
CA SER A 69 2.83 -3.45 8.66
C SER A 69 3.10 -4.84 9.24
N ASP A 70 4.15 -4.97 10.07
CA ASP A 70 4.52 -6.19 10.81
C ASP A 70 3.82 -6.32 12.17
N ILE A 71 3.04 -5.31 12.58
CA ILE A 71 2.31 -5.27 13.85
C ILE A 71 0.84 -4.90 13.66
N ASN A 72 0.00 -5.35 14.60
CA ASN A 72 -1.43 -5.00 14.66
C ASN A 72 -1.62 -3.97 15.76
N SER A 73 -1.55 -2.70 15.42
CA SER A 73 -1.71 -1.59 16.38
C SER A 73 -2.08 -0.30 15.66
N SER A 74 -2.44 0.73 16.42
CA SER A 74 -2.45 2.08 15.89
C SER A 74 -1.04 2.54 15.55
N LEU A 75 -0.87 3.18 14.39
CA LEU A 75 0.41 3.63 13.84
C LEU A 75 0.32 5.11 13.45
N ILE A 76 1.46 5.81 13.52
CA ILE A 76 1.55 7.19 13.03
C ILE A 76 1.91 7.15 11.54
N PHE A 77 1.09 7.79 10.71
CA PHE A 77 1.31 7.95 9.29
C PHE A 77 1.67 9.40 8.97
N ASN A 78 2.78 9.59 8.28
CA ASN A 78 3.32 10.90 7.92
C ASN A 78 2.78 11.29 6.54
N ILE A 79 1.86 12.25 6.50
CA ILE A 79 1.35 12.81 5.25
C ILE A 79 2.34 13.87 4.77
N ALA A 80 2.91 13.64 3.58
CA ALA A 80 3.78 14.58 2.92
C ALA A 80 3.01 15.57 2.05
N LYS A 81 3.63 16.70 1.72
CA LYS A 81 3.07 17.69 0.80
C LYS A 81 2.86 17.08 -0.59
N ASN A 82 3.79 16.23 -1.05
CA ASN A 82 3.56 15.31 -2.16
C ASN A 82 2.96 14.02 -1.58
N PRO A 83 1.69 13.70 -1.80
CA PRO A 83 1.06 12.56 -1.16
C PRO A 83 1.64 11.20 -1.61
N THR A 84 2.30 11.13 -2.77
CA THR A 84 2.92 9.88 -3.28
C THR A 84 4.08 9.38 -2.43
N VAL A 85 4.70 10.26 -1.64
CA VAL A 85 5.82 9.93 -0.75
C VAL A 85 5.42 9.92 0.73
N SER A 86 4.13 9.85 1.02
CA SER A 86 3.62 9.69 2.40
C SER A 86 3.91 8.29 2.91
N SER A 87 4.29 8.14 4.18
CA SER A 87 4.81 6.88 4.72
C SER A 87 4.56 6.72 6.22
N LEU A 88 4.67 5.48 6.72
CA LEU A 88 4.83 5.19 8.14
C LEU A 88 6.21 5.62 8.67
N ASN A 89 7.20 5.73 7.79
CA ASN A 89 8.55 6.15 8.14
C ASN A 89 8.70 7.67 8.02
N GLU A 90 9.64 8.24 8.77
CA GLU A 90 10.08 9.61 8.57
C GLU A 90 11.07 9.69 7.39
N PHE A 91 11.20 10.85 6.78
CA PHE A 91 12.25 11.05 5.80
C PHE A 91 13.63 10.96 6.43
N SER A 92 14.60 10.45 5.68
CA SER A 92 15.98 10.34 6.12
C SER A 92 16.54 11.70 6.53
N LYS A 93 17.30 11.75 7.62
CA LYS A 93 18.02 12.98 8.06
C LYS A 93 19.07 13.44 7.05
N ASN A 94 19.48 12.55 6.16
CA ASN A 94 20.45 12.83 5.11
C ASN A 94 19.81 13.02 3.72
N ILE A 95 18.49 13.18 3.65
CA ILE A 95 17.73 13.26 2.39
C ILE A 95 18.25 14.36 1.44
N ASP A 96 18.77 15.45 1.97
CA ASP A 96 19.37 16.54 1.21
C ASP A 96 20.65 16.15 0.46
N LYS A 97 21.35 15.11 0.95
CA LYS A 97 22.55 14.55 0.31
C LYS A 97 22.20 13.43 -0.65
N THR A 98 21.26 12.56 -0.28
CA THR A 98 20.86 11.40 -1.08
C THR A 98 19.95 11.76 -2.22
N TRP A 99 19.13 12.78 -2.05
CA TRP A 99 18.23 13.28 -3.09
C TRP A 99 18.21 14.82 -3.14
N PRO A 100 19.19 15.46 -3.79
CA PRO A 100 19.14 16.88 -4.08
C PRO A 100 17.87 17.19 -4.88
N GLY A 101 17.03 18.09 -4.41
CA GLY A 101 15.74 18.38 -5.07
C GLY A 101 14.53 17.81 -4.32
N TYR A 102 14.73 17.15 -3.18
CA TYR A 102 13.61 16.64 -2.37
C TYR A 102 12.62 17.72 -1.93
N ARG A 103 13.10 18.97 -1.76
CA ARG A 103 12.26 20.13 -1.39
C ARG A 103 11.35 20.55 -2.53
N GLU A 104 11.90 20.63 -3.75
CA GLU A 104 11.16 20.91 -5.00
C GLU A 104 10.16 19.80 -5.30
N ALA A 105 10.49 18.56 -4.98
CA ALA A 105 9.60 17.41 -5.07
C ALA A 105 8.55 17.36 -3.92
N HIS A 106 8.56 18.38 -3.01
CA HIS A 106 7.63 18.47 -1.89
C HIS A 106 7.68 17.29 -0.91
N CYS A 107 8.86 16.69 -0.71
CA CYS A 107 9.11 15.63 0.26
C CYS A 107 9.23 16.20 1.68
N THR A 108 8.18 16.83 2.17
CA THR A 108 8.10 17.39 3.52
C THR A 108 6.81 16.93 4.19
N VAL A 109 6.92 16.47 5.43
CA VAL A 109 5.75 16.08 6.22
C VAL A 109 4.96 17.32 6.60
N ILE A 110 3.69 17.38 6.22
CA ILE A 110 2.77 18.48 6.55
C ILE A 110 1.78 18.12 7.65
N LYS A 111 1.57 16.81 7.89
CA LYS A 111 0.63 16.34 8.90
C LYS A 111 0.99 14.93 9.34
N LYS A 112 0.81 14.63 10.63
CA LYS A 112 0.87 13.27 11.17
C LYS A 112 -0.54 12.87 11.61
N ILE A 113 -0.95 11.68 11.25
CA ILE A 113 -2.26 11.13 11.62
C ILE A 113 -2.09 9.74 12.23
N GLU A 114 -3.02 9.36 13.08
CA GLU A 114 -3.13 8.00 13.59
C GLU A 114 -3.95 7.16 12.63
N VAL A 115 -3.46 5.96 12.29
CA VAL A 115 -4.09 5.03 11.36
C VAL A 115 -4.13 3.62 11.94
N GLU A 116 -5.12 2.83 11.55
CA GLU A 116 -5.19 1.41 11.94
C GLU A 116 -4.11 0.61 11.18
N GLY A 117 -3.15 0.05 11.92
CA GLY A 117 -2.15 -0.88 11.42
C GLY A 117 -2.58 -2.32 11.55
N ILE A 118 -2.38 -3.11 10.50
CA ILE A 118 -2.69 -4.55 10.49
C ILE A 118 -1.61 -5.33 9.73
N THR A 119 -1.35 -6.56 10.17
CA THR A 119 -0.48 -7.48 9.42
C THR A 119 -1.25 -8.16 8.30
N LEU A 120 -0.57 -8.50 7.19
CA LEU A 120 -1.19 -9.29 6.12
C LEU A 120 -1.61 -10.69 6.61
N GLU A 121 -0.85 -11.30 7.55
CA GLU A 121 -1.27 -12.55 8.18
C GLU A 121 -2.66 -12.42 8.82
N LYS A 122 -2.84 -11.42 9.69
CA LYS A 122 -4.13 -11.19 10.36
C LYS A 122 -5.24 -10.92 9.34
N TYR A 123 -4.97 -10.08 8.35
CA TYR A 123 -5.95 -9.78 7.30
C TYR A 123 -6.38 -11.05 6.54
N CYS A 124 -5.41 -11.91 6.19
CA CYS A 124 -5.69 -13.18 5.51
C CYS A 124 -6.52 -14.13 6.39
N ILE A 125 -6.22 -14.20 7.68
CA ILE A 125 -7.00 -15.02 8.64
C ILE A 125 -8.43 -14.49 8.75
N ASP A 126 -8.60 -13.19 9.02
CA ASP A 126 -9.90 -12.56 9.24
C ASP A 126 -10.82 -12.64 7.99
N ASN A 127 -10.24 -12.68 6.80
CA ASN A 127 -10.96 -12.76 5.52
C ASN A 127 -10.95 -14.16 4.89
N GLU A 128 -10.39 -15.17 5.56
CA GLU A 128 -10.27 -16.58 5.09
C GLU A 128 -9.54 -16.68 3.73
N ILE A 129 -8.53 -15.83 3.51
CA ILE A 129 -7.74 -15.82 2.27
C ILE A 129 -6.70 -16.94 2.34
N LYS A 130 -6.74 -17.82 1.34
CA LYS A 130 -5.87 -18.99 1.24
C LYS A 130 -4.83 -18.87 0.14
N LYS A 131 -4.97 -17.88 -0.74
CA LYS A 131 -4.09 -17.69 -1.87
C LYS A 131 -4.02 -16.20 -2.25
N ILE A 132 -2.80 -15.72 -2.52
CA ILE A 132 -2.52 -14.41 -3.09
C ILE A 132 -1.78 -14.65 -4.40
N ASN A 133 -2.45 -14.42 -5.53
CA ASN A 133 -1.86 -14.66 -6.86
C ASN A 133 -0.83 -13.59 -7.22
N TYR A 134 -1.04 -12.36 -6.73
CA TYR A 134 -0.11 -11.27 -6.95
C TYR A 134 -0.14 -10.31 -5.76
N LEU A 135 1.04 -10.00 -5.24
CA LEU A 135 1.25 -9.04 -4.15
C LEU A 135 2.09 -7.89 -4.67
N HIS A 136 1.46 -6.72 -4.81
CA HIS A 136 2.13 -5.46 -5.08
C HIS A 136 2.33 -4.70 -3.77
N ILE A 137 3.55 -4.27 -3.49
CA ILE A 137 3.89 -3.49 -2.29
C ILE A 137 4.63 -2.24 -2.75
N ASP A 138 4.05 -1.07 -2.46
CA ASP A 138 4.67 0.25 -2.60
C ASP A 138 4.23 1.10 -1.40
N THR A 139 4.90 0.93 -0.28
CA THR A 139 4.56 1.59 1.00
C THR A 139 5.57 2.66 1.40
N GLN A 140 6.40 3.05 0.42
CA GLN A 140 7.32 4.15 0.59
C GLN A 140 8.26 3.93 1.81
N GLY A 141 9.06 2.83 1.71
CA GLY A 141 10.08 2.47 2.68
C GLY A 141 9.61 1.54 3.82
N SER A 142 8.34 1.11 3.84
CA SER A 142 7.83 0.13 4.82
C SER A 142 7.65 -1.29 4.24
N ASP A 143 8.10 -1.54 3.02
CA ASP A 143 7.84 -2.74 2.23
C ASP A 143 8.30 -4.03 2.91
N LEU A 144 9.48 -4.01 3.54
CA LEU A 144 9.98 -5.15 4.32
C LEU A 144 9.11 -5.44 5.57
N LYS A 145 8.50 -4.41 6.19
CA LYS A 145 7.56 -4.62 7.30
C LYS A 145 6.29 -5.31 6.82
N VAL A 146 5.81 -4.94 5.62
CA VAL A 146 4.67 -5.63 4.98
C VAL A 146 4.98 -7.11 4.78
N LEU A 147 6.16 -7.45 4.22
CA LEU A 147 6.58 -8.85 4.07
C LEU A 147 6.73 -9.57 5.41
N LYS A 148 7.37 -8.95 6.42
CA LYS A 148 7.47 -9.51 7.77
C LYS A 148 6.08 -9.76 8.37
N GLY A 149 5.09 -8.91 8.05
CA GLY A 149 3.70 -9.05 8.46
C GLY A 149 2.94 -10.24 7.85
N LEU A 150 3.47 -10.87 6.79
CA LEU A 150 2.93 -12.14 6.29
C LEU A 150 3.22 -13.32 7.20
N LYS A 151 4.36 -13.30 7.92
CA LYS A 151 4.77 -14.38 8.84
C LYS A 151 4.66 -15.76 8.17
N ASN A 152 3.77 -16.63 8.74
CA ASN A 152 3.53 -17.98 8.26
C ASN A 152 2.62 -18.05 7.01
N LYS A 153 2.31 -16.91 6.38
CA LYS A 153 1.45 -16.81 5.18
C LYS A 153 2.22 -16.49 3.91
N LEU A 154 3.54 -16.45 3.96
CA LEU A 154 4.34 -16.19 2.76
C LEU A 154 4.18 -17.29 1.70
N ASP A 155 3.94 -18.52 2.13
CA ASP A 155 3.70 -19.69 1.29
C ASP A 155 2.42 -19.64 0.44
N ILE A 156 1.46 -18.75 0.79
CA ILE A 156 0.25 -18.57 -0.02
C ILE A 156 0.39 -17.52 -1.13
N VAL A 157 1.56 -16.87 -1.26
CA VAL A 157 1.85 -15.86 -2.28
C VAL A 157 2.53 -16.51 -3.48
N ASP A 158 1.86 -16.46 -4.65
CA ASP A 158 2.43 -17.03 -5.89
C ASP A 158 3.58 -16.16 -6.43
N GLN A 159 3.38 -14.84 -6.46
CA GLN A 159 4.36 -13.87 -6.95
C GLN A 159 4.09 -12.48 -6.38
N GLY A 160 5.11 -11.63 -6.37
CA GLY A 160 4.96 -10.26 -5.90
C GLY A 160 6.09 -9.37 -6.37
N VAL A 161 5.89 -8.07 -6.20
CA VAL A 161 6.87 -7.01 -6.41
C VAL A 161 6.84 -6.08 -5.20
N LEU A 162 8.01 -5.60 -4.84
CA LEU A 162 8.18 -4.57 -3.82
C LEU A 162 9.34 -3.65 -4.21
N GLU A 163 9.34 -2.44 -3.64
CA GLU A 163 10.49 -1.56 -3.71
C GLU A 163 11.40 -1.78 -2.50
N ALA A 164 12.71 -1.84 -2.75
CA ALA A 164 13.69 -1.89 -1.67
C ALA A 164 14.86 -0.95 -1.99
N ALA A 165 15.28 -0.16 -1.01
CA ALA A 165 16.50 0.60 -1.15
C ALA A 165 17.70 -0.35 -1.25
N VAL A 166 18.64 -0.05 -2.16
CA VAL A 166 19.84 -0.87 -2.37
C VAL A 166 20.74 -0.85 -1.13
N ASP A 167 20.75 0.28 -0.43
CA ASP A 167 21.44 0.47 0.84
C ASP A 167 20.77 1.59 1.68
N GLU A 168 21.08 1.62 2.98
CA GLU A 168 20.51 2.63 3.90
C GLU A 168 20.98 4.05 3.58
N ALA A 169 22.19 4.23 3.04
CA ALA A 169 22.73 5.53 2.74
C ALA A 169 21.98 6.25 1.61
N ASN A 170 21.35 5.47 0.73
CA ASN A 170 20.55 5.95 -0.40
C ASN A 170 19.04 5.85 -0.17
N SER A 171 18.60 5.48 1.03
CA SER A 171 17.18 5.44 1.36
C SER A 171 16.60 6.85 1.51
N LEU A 172 15.43 7.06 0.91
CA LEU A 172 14.63 8.28 1.09
C LEU A 172 14.08 8.40 2.52
N TYR A 173 13.89 7.28 3.20
CA TYR A 173 13.28 7.17 4.52
C TYR A 173 14.29 6.67 5.56
N GLU A 174 14.06 7.08 6.84
CA GLU A 174 14.76 6.47 7.96
C GLU A 174 14.42 4.97 8.00
N SER A 175 15.45 4.12 7.92
CA SER A 175 15.29 2.69 8.10
C SER A 175 15.32 2.37 9.58
N ASN A 176 14.19 2.07 10.17
CA ASN A 176 14.16 1.44 11.50
C ASN A 176 14.42 -0.07 11.34
N HIS A 177 15.63 -0.42 10.94
CA HIS A 177 16.12 -1.79 11.01
C HIS A 177 16.58 -2.06 12.45
N THR A 178 15.64 -2.40 13.32
CA THR A 178 15.91 -3.08 14.60
C THR A 178 15.15 -4.38 14.63
#